data_f0e5e790cd597030e83ab150c8c53453
#
_entry.id   f0e5e790cd597030e83ab150c8c53453
#
_cell.length_a   1.000
_cell.length_b   1.000
_cell.length_c   1.000
_cell.angle_alpha   90.00
_cell.angle_beta   90.00
_cell.angle_gamma   90.00
#
_symmetry.space_group_name_H-M   'P 1'
#
loop_
_entity.id
_entity.type
_entity.pdbx_description
1 polymer ?
#
loop_
_entity_poly.entity_id
_entity_poly.type
_entity_poly.pdbx_seq_one_letter_code
_entity_poly.pdbx_strand_id
1 'polypeptide(L)'
;QGCPHQCVFCNQDRIAGKYEEVFASDVRKIIDEYLGTINSKGATIEVSFFGGTFTAIDVNKQKELLEVAREYKEKGLIHKIRLSTRPDAISPYILCYLKEYGVDIIELGVQSLNDEVLRKSGRGHSIEHVEKASKLIKEAGFVLGHQIMPGLPGDNFEIDIESAKKSIAMKPDICRIYPSLVIKDTPMEDMYKRGDYV
;
A
#
# COMPACT_ATOMS: atom_id res chain seq x y z
N GLN A 1 -4.70 -12.23 3.23
CA GLN A 1 -3.87 -11.30 2.46
C GLN A 1 -2.55 -11.20 3.20
N GLY A 2 -1.45 -11.55 2.57
CA GLY A 2 -0.15 -11.66 3.21
C GLY A 2 0.79 -10.53 2.80
N CYS A 3 1.82 -10.34 3.63
CA CYS A 3 3.01 -9.60 3.26
C CYS A 3 4.20 -10.54 3.48
N PRO A 4 5.15 -10.68 2.53
CA PRO A 4 6.29 -11.58 2.67
C PRO A 4 7.32 -11.09 3.70
N HIS A 5 7.16 -9.86 4.22
CA HIS A 5 8.06 -9.23 5.18
C HIS A 5 7.38 -8.96 6.53
N GLN A 6 8.17 -9.04 7.59
CA GLN A 6 7.78 -8.68 8.96
C GLN A 6 8.51 -7.41 9.37
N CYS A 7 7.91 -6.25 9.07
CA CYS A 7 8.43 -4.97 9.51
C CYS A 7 8.25 -4.83 11.04
N VAL A 8 9.20 -4.18 11.72
CA VAL A 8 9.20 -4.08 13.19
C VAL A 8 7.97 -3.35 13.76
N PHE A 9 7.34 -2.49 12.99
CA PHE A 9 6.16 -1.72 13.36
C PHE A 9 4.83 -2.40 13.00
N CYS A 10 4.87 -3.58 12.34
CA CYS A 10 3.69 -4.18 11.75
C CYS A 10 3.29 -5.47 12.47
N ASN A 11 2.02 -5.54 12.86
CA ASN A 11 1.36 -6.78 13.22
C ASN A 11 0.19 -6.98 12.26
N GLN A 12 0.43 -7.74 11.20
CA GLN A 12 -0.55 -7.97 10.11
C GLN A 12 -1.86 -8.53 10.64
N ASP A 13 -1.79 -9.44 11.59
CA ASP A 13 -2.95 -10.12 12.16
C ASP A 13 -3.89 -9.14 12.89
N ARG A 14 -3.32 -8.20 13.63
CA ARG A 14 -4.09 -7.16 14.33
C ARG A 14 -4.57 -6.05 13.40
N ILE A 15 -3.72 -5.63 12.44
CA ILE A 15 -4.03 -4.52 11.54
C ILE A 15 -5.08 -4.92 10.51
N ALA A 16 -4.99 -6.13 9.96
CA ALA A 16 -5.94 -6.63 8.99
C ALA A 16 -7.28 -7.10 9.61
N GLY A 17 -7.29 -7.43 10.90
CA GLY A 17 -8.50 -7.87 11.63
C GLY A 17 -9.16 -9.14 11.10
N LYS A 18 -8.56 -9.82 10.14
CA LYS A 18 -9.05 -11.06 9.53
C LYS A 18 -7.91 -12.03 9.32
N TYR A 19 -8.10 -13.24 9.82
CA TYR A 19 -7.21 -14.40 9.59
C TYR A 19 -7.63 -15.24 8.39
N GLU A 20 -8.82 -14.98 7.84
CA GLU A 20 -9.40 -15.78 6.77
C GLU A 20 -8.97 -15.26 5.39
N GLU A 21 -8.83 -16.19 4.48
CA GLU A 21 -8.60 -15.88 3.08
C GLU A 21 -9.78 -15.10 2.51
N VAL A 22 -9.50 -14.06 1.73
CA VAL A 22 -10.52 -13.24 1.07
C VAL A 22 -10.79 -13.82 -0.32
N PHE A 23 -12.05 -14.06 -0.63
CA PHE A 23 -12.50 -14.57 -1.91
C PHE A 23 -13.22 -13.49 -2.74
N ALA A 24 -13.41 -13.76 -4.03
CA ALA A 24 -14.19 -12.90 -4.93
C ALA A 24 -15.59 -12.59 -4.39
N SER A 25 -16.24 -13.58 -3.74
CA SER A 25 -17.54 -13.40 -3.09
C SER A 25 -17.52 -12.35 -1.98
N ASP A 26 -16.43 -12.28 -1.20
CA ASP A 26 -16.31 -11.30 -0.12
C ASP A 26 -16.14 -9.89 -0.69
N VAL A 27 -15.32 -9.74 -1.75
CA VAL A 27 -15.17 -8.46 -2.44
C VAL A 27 -16.51 -7.98 -2.98
N ARG A 28 -17.26 -8.86 -3.65
CA ARG A 28 -18.61 -8.56 -4.17
C ARG A 28 -19.55 -8.13 -3.07
N LYS A 29 -19.64 -8.90 -1.99
CA LYS A 29 -20.47 -8.59 -0.83
C LYS A 29 -20.15 -7.22 -0.25
N ILE A 30 -18.87 -6.90 -0.06
CA ILE A 30 -18.42 -5.60 0.48
C ILE A 30 -18.83 -4.48 -0.46
N ILE A 31 -18.61 -4.61 -1.76
CA ILE A 31 -18.99 -3.59 -2.74
C ILE A 31 -20.50 -3.36 -2.73
N ASP A 32 -21.30 -4.42 -2.78
CA ASP A 32 -22.76 -4.33 -2.79
C ASP A 32 -23.29 -3.66 -1.52
N GLU A 33 -22.78 -4.05 -0.35
CA GLU A 33 -23.15 -3.47 0.94
C GLU A 33 -22.88 -1.96 0.98
N TYR A 34 -21.69 -1.53 0.55
CA TYR A 34 -21.36 -0.10 0.53
C TYR A 34 -22.16 0.67 -0.53
N LEU A 35 -22.34 0.11 -1.73
CA LEU A 35 -23.17 0.74 -2.76
C LEU A 35 -24.61 0.92 -2.32
N GLY A 36 -25.13 0.01 -1.48
CA GLY A 36 -26.47 0.14 -0.88
C GLY A 36 -26.61 1.28 0.13
N THR A 37 -25.53 1.80 0.68
CA THR A 37 -25.50 2.85 1.71
C THR A 37 -24.97 4.19 1.25
N ILE A 38 -24.14 4.21 0.19
CA ILE A 38 -23.52 5.43 -0.32
C ILE A 38 -24.55 6.24 -1.14
N ASN A 39 -24.68 7.52 -0.81
CA ASN A 39 -25.31 8.47 -1.74
C ASN A 39 -24.32 8.79 -2.87
N SER A 40 -24.44 8.07 -3.98
CA SER A 40 -23.53 8.16 -5.13
C SER A 40 -23.66 9.44 -5.95
N LYS A 41 -24.63 10.32 -5.66
CA LYS A 41 -24.91 11.50 -6.46
C LYS A 41 -23.74 12.49 -6.43
N GLY A 42 -22.94 12.53 -7.51
CA GLY A 42 -21.76 13.39 -7.65
C GLY A 42 -20.51 12.91 -6.91
N ALA A 43 -20.52 11.70 -6.35
CA ALA A 43 -19.37 11.13 -5.66
C ALA A 43 -18.49 10.31 -6.61
N THR A 44 -17.17 10.34 -6.40
CA THR A 44 -16.24 9.39 -7.00
C THR A 44 -16.10 8.19 -6.07
N ILE A 45 -16.52 7.01 -6.53
CA ILE A 45 -16.46 5.77 -5.76
C ILE A 45 -15.21 5.00 -6.17
N GLU A 46 -14.37 4.66 -5.19
CA GLU A 46 -13.16 3.88 -5.38
C GLU A 46 -13.25 2.54 -4.63
N VAL A 47 -12.84 1.45 -5.29
CA VAL A 47 -12.57 0.16 -4.63
C VAL A 47 -11.08 0.09 -4.35
N SER A 48 -10.71 -0.11 -3.08
CA SER A 48 -9.31 -0.07 -2.64
C SER A 48 -8.89 -1.38 -1.98
N PHE A 49 -7.85 -2.01 -2.52
CA PHE A 49 -7.24 -3.21 -1.96
C PHE A 49 -6.09 -2.83 -1.03
N PHE A 50 -6.37 -2.81 0.28
CA PHE A 50 -5.40 -2.51 1.35
C PHE A 50 -5.21 -3.71 2.28
N GLY A 51 -4.23 -3.63 3.18
CA GLY A 51 -4.01 -4.63 4.23
C GLY A 51 -2.91 -5.64 3.89
N GLY A 52 -1.82 -5.17 3.33
CA GLY A 52 -0.64 -5.97 3.00
C GLY A 52 0.04 -5.51 1.73
N THR A 53 0.67 -6.43 1.03
CA THR A 53 1.33 -6.18 -0.27
C THR A 53 0.54 -6.88 -1.36
N PHE A 54 -0.38 -6.16 -1.99
CA PHE A 54 -1.30 -6.77 -2.96
C PHE A 54 -0.57 -7.51 -4.09
N THR A 55 0.46 -6.92 -4.68
CA THR A 55 1.20 -7.53 -5.80
C THR A 55 2.19 -8.63 -5.40
N ALA A 56 2.30 -8.96 -4.10
CA ALA A 56 3.13 -10.06 -3.60
C ALA A 56 2.34 -11.32 -3.24
N ILE A 57 1.01 -11.29 -3.29
CA ILE A 57 0.18 -12.51 -3.17
C ILE A 57 0.15 -13.26 -4.49
N ASP A 58 -0.38 -14.49 -4.50
CA ASP A 58 -0.50 -15.30 -5.72
C ASP A 58 -1.19 -14.52 -6.86
N VAL A 59 -0.65 -14.59 -8.08
CA VAL A 59 -1.13 -13.82 -9.24
C VAL A 59 -2.56 -14.19 -9.63
N ASN A 60 -2.94 -15.46 -9.52
CA ASN A 60 -4.30 -15.88 -9.85
C ASN A 60 -5.28 -15.30 -8.85
N LYS A 61 -4.86 -15.23 -7.57
CA LYS A 61 -5.66 -14.59 -6.51
C LYS A 61 -5.81 -13.09 -6.73
N GLN A 62 -4.73 -12.40 -7.14
CA GLN A 62 -4.82 -10.99 -7.52
C GLN A 62 -5.85 -10.78 -8.63
N LYS A 63 -5.78 -11.59 -9.69
CA LYS A 63 -6.70 -11.51 -10.83
C LYS A 63 -8.14 -11.82 -10.45
N GLU A 64 -8.36 -12.86 -9.62
CA GLU A 64 -9.69 -13.19 -9.08
C GLU A 64 -10.34 -12.00 -8.38
N LEU A 65 -9.59 -11.33 -7.50
CA LEU A 65 -10.12 -10.19 -6.73
C LEU A 65 -10.33 -8.94 -7.59
N LEU A 66 -9.39 -8.66 -8.51
CA LEU A 66 -9.46 -7.52 -9.42
C LEU A 66 -10.60 -7.67 -10.44
N GLU A 67 -10.89 -8.90 -10.90
CA GLU A 67 -11.98 -9.15 -11.83
C GLU A 67 -13.32 -8.66 -11.29
N VAL A 68 -13.58 -8.91 -10.01
CA VAL A 68 -14.82 -8.41 -9.37
C VAL A 68 -14.88 -6.87 -9.45
N ALA A 69 -13.81 -6.18 -9.05
CA ALA A 69 -13.78 -4.72 -9.10
C ALA A 69 -13.92 -4.19 -10.54
N ARG A 70 -13.28 -4.87 -11.52
CA ARG A 70 -13.41 -4.55 -12.94
C ARG A 70 -14.85 -4.63 -13.42
N GLU A 71 -15.59 -5.72 -13.09
CA GLU A 71 -17.00 -5.88 -13.45
C GLU A 71 -17.85 -4.70 -12.98
N TYR A 72 -17.66 -4.24 -11.74
CA TYR A 72 -18.39 -3.09 -11.20
C TYR A 72 -18.00 -1.77 -11.87
N LYS A 73 -16.73 -1.63 -12.24
CA LYS A 73 -16.24 -0.46 -12.98
C LYS A 73 -16.82 -0.41 -14.39
N GLU A 74 -16.84 -1.52 -15.10
CA GLU A 74 -17.44 -1.63 -16.45
C GLU A 74 -18.94 -1.33 -16.45
N LYS A 75 -19.64 -1.68 -15.36
CA LYS A 75 -21.05 -1.31 -15.15
C LYS A 75 -21.25 0.16 -14.74
N GLY A 76 -20.18 0.92 -14.55
CA GLY A 76 -20.25 2.32 -14.09
C GLY A 76 -20.68 2.50 -12.64
N LEU A 77 -20.67 1.44 -11.84
CA LEU A 77 -21.05 1.46 -10.42
C LEU A 77 -19.92 1.96 -9.52
N ILE A 78 -18.69 1.77 -9.93
CA ILE A 78 -17.49 2.36 -9.32
C ILE A 78 -16.67 3.08 -10.38
N HIS A 79 -15.83 4.02 -9.96
CA HIS A 79 -15.07 4.89 -10.86
C HIS A 79 -13.61 4.51 -10.95
N LYS A 80 -13.00 4.07 -9.84
CA LYS A 80 -11.56 3.79 -9.75
C LYS A 80 -11.28 2.53 -8.94
N ILE A 81 -10.18 1.87 -9.31
CA ILE A 81 -9.59 0.75 -8.58
C ILE A 81 -8.22 1.20 -8.09
N ARG A 82 -8.01 1.09 -6.77
CA ARG A 82 -6.76 1.41 -6.09
C ARG A 82 -6.20 0.18 -5.41
N LEU A 83 -4.89 0.09 -5.33
CA LEU A 83 -4.22 -0.91 -4.49
C LEU A 83 -2.99 -0.32 -3.80
N SER A 84 -2.62 -0.91 -2.65
CA SER A 84 -1.36 -0.61 -1.99
C SER A 84 -0.40 -1.79 -2.11
N THR A 85 0.88 -1.46 -2.32
CA THR A 85 1.92 -2.46 -2.45
C THR A 85 3.28 -1.92 -2.03
N ARG A 86 4.29 -2.81 -2.10
CA ARG A 86 5.68 -2.49 -1.80
C ARG A 86 6.42 -2.12 -3.07
N PRO A 87 7.45 -1.25 -2.99
CA PRO A 87 8.25 -0.89 -4.15
C PRO A 87 8.97 -2.06 -4.82
N ASP A 88 9.47 -3.01 -4.02
CA ASP A 88 10.16 -4.23 -4.50
C ASP A 88 9.22 -5.28 -5.12
N ALA A 89 7.90 -5.07 -5.03
CA ALA A 89 6.86 -5.94 -5.62
C ALA A 89 6.21 -5.32 -6.87
N ILE A 90 6.96 -4.49 -7.61
CA ILE A 90 6.55 -3.88 -8.88
C ILE A 90 7.49 -4.34 -10.00
N SER A 91 6.90 -4.74 -11.12
CA SER A 91 7.63 -5.07 -12.34
C SER A 91 6.79 -4.70 -13.58
N PRO A 92 7.38 -4.59 -14.78
CA PRO A 92 6.63 -4.33 -16.01
C PRO A 92 5.53 -5.36 -16.27
N TYR A 93 5.77 -6.63 -15.97
CA TYR A 93 4.78 -7.70 -16.10
C TYR A 93 3.56 -7.45 -15.18
N ILE A 94 3.82 -7.08 -13.90
CA ILE A 94 2.76 -6.77 -12.95
C ILE A 94 1.94 -5.57 -13.44
N LEU A 95 2.59 -4.50 -13.87
CA LEU A 95 1.90 -3.31 -14.35
C LEU A 95 1.05 -3.57 -15.59
N CYS A 96 1.49 -4.49 -16.48
CA CYS A 96 0.74 -4.89 -17.66
C CYS A 96 -0.64 -5.45 -17.27
N TYR A 97 -0.69 -6.51 -16.46
CA TYR A 97 -1.99 -7.08 -16.10
C TYR A 97 -2.82 -6.18 -15.16
N LEU A 98 -2.20 -5.40 -14.27
CA LEU A 98 -2.94 -4.43 -13.48
C LEU A 98 -3.70 -3.43 -14.37
N LYS A 99 -3.09 -3.04 -15.49
CA LYS A 99 -3.74 -2.18 -16.49
C LYS A 99 -4.91 -2.88 -17.16
N GLU A 100 -4.74 -4.15 -17.56
CA GLU A 100 -5.79 -4.99 -18.15
C GLU A 100 -7.00 -5.15 -17.22
N TYR A 101 -6.75 -5.24 -15.91
CA TYR A 101 -7.81 -5.32 -14.88
C TYR A 101 -8.35 -3.96 -14.44
N GLY A 102 -7.99 -2.88 -15.13
CA GLY A 102 -8.58 -1.55 -14.93
C GLY A 102 -8.14 -0.83 -13.65
N VAL A 103 -6.99 -1.20 -13.07
CA VAL A 103 -6.40 -0.47 -11.93
C VAL A 103 -6.03 0.94 -12.38
N ASP A 104 -6.33 1.94 -11.55
CA ASP A 104 -6.05 3.34 -11.81
C ASP A 104 -4.92 3.88 -10.91
N ILE A 105 -4.89 3.46 -9.65
CA ILE A 105 -4.05 4.05 -8.61
C ILE A 105 -3.22 2.96 -7.94
N ILE A 106 -1.90 3.17 -7.92
CA ILE A 106 -0.96 2.30 -7.20
C ILE A 106 -0.28 3.13 -6.11
N GLU A 107 -0.47 2.73 -4.86
CA GLU A 107 0.10 3.37 -3.71
C GLU A 107 1.29 2.55 -3.19
N LEU A 108 2.47 3.15 -3.22
CA LEU A 108 3.70 2.53 -2.72
C LEU A 108 3.89 2.80 -1.23
N GLY A 109 4.06 1.75 -0.45
CA GLY A 109 4.49 1.84 0.92
C GLY A 109 5.99 2.18 1.00
N VAL A 110 6.34 3.42 0.73
CA VAL A 110 7.72 3.95 0.75
C VAL A 110 8.29 3.92 2.16
N GLN A 111 7.54 4.42 3.11
CA GLN A 111 7.79 4.56 4.54
C GLN A 111 8.88 5.60 4.85
N SER A 112 10.10 5.41 4.39
CA SER A 112 11.22 6.36 4.50
C SER A 112 12.05 6.35 3.21
N LEU A 113 12.80 7.40 2.97
CA LEU A 113 13.82 7.49 1.90
C LEU A 113 15.23 7.66 2.50
N ASN A 114 15.44 6.95 3.60
CA ASN A 114 16.71 6.71 4.26
C ASN A 114 16.93 5.21 4.43
N ASP A 115 17.97 4.65 3.81
CA ASP A 115 18.22 3.19 3.80
C ASP A 115 18.51 2.64 5.20
N GLU A 116 19.09 3.42 6.11
CA GLU A 116 19.35 2.99 7.49
C GLU A 116 18.02 2.87 8.28
N VAL A 117 17.10 3.81 8.11
CA VAL A 117 15.76 3.74 8.69
C VAL A 117 14.99 2.54 8.13
N LEU A 118 15.04 2.32 6.81
CA LEU A 118 14.41 1.16 6.17
C LEU A 118 14.98 -0.15 6.71
N ARG A 119 16.31 -0.23 6.88
CA ARG A 119 17.00 -1.40 7.43
C ARG A 119 16.61 -1.67 8.89
N LYS A 120 16.64 -0.65 9.76
CA LYS A 120 16.23 -0.76 11.17
C LYS A 120 14.76 -1.14 11.32
N SER A 121 13.93 -0.71 10.40
CA SER A 121 12.50 -1.02 10.38
C SER A 121 12.17 -2.39 9.78
N GLY A 122 13.17 -3.16 9.32
CA GLY A 122 12.97 -4.47 8.69
C GLY A 122 12.18 -4.40 7.38
N ARG A 123 12.33 -3.26 6.65
CA ARG A 123 11.48 -2.98 5.48
C ARG A 123 11.80 -3.87 4.27
N GLY A 124 13.06 -4.29 4.11
CA GLY A 124 13.52 -5.20 3.05
C GLY A 124 13.57 -4.63 1.64
N HIS A 125 13.24 -3.35 1.43
CA HIS A 125 13.47 -2.61 0.20
C HIS A 125 14.40 -1.42 0.45
N SER A 126 14.98 -0.86 -0.61
CA SER A 126 15.87 0.31 -0.61
C SER A 126 15.23 1.51 -1.30
N ILE A 127 15.89 2.67 -1.21
CA ILE A 127 15.52 3.88 -1.96
C ILE A 127 15.50 3.59 -3.48
N GLU A 128 16.47 2.83 -4.00
CA GLU A 128 16.52 2.47 -5.43
C GLU A 128 15.27 1.71 -5.89
N HIS A 129 14.73 0.81 -5.06
CA HIS A 129 13.45 0.15 -5.35
C HIS A 129 12.30 1.14 -5.46
N VAL A 130 12.25 2.16 -4.58
CA VAL A 130 11.22 3.21 -4.63
C VAL A 130 11.32 4.03 -5.91
N GLU A 131 12.53 4.49 -6.26
CA GLU A 131 12.78 5.29 -7.47
C GLU A 131 12.38 4.52 -8.73
N LYS A 132 12.83 3.26 -8.85
CA LYS A 132 12.52 2.39 -9.97
C LYS A 132 11.02 2.12 -10.09
N ALA A 133 10.36 1.75 -8.99
CA ALA A 133 8.93 1.47 -9.00
C ALA A 133 8.11 2.72 -9.35
N SER A 134 8.45 3.87 -8.77
CA SER A 134 7.78 5.14 -9.04
C SER A 134 7.86 5.52 -10.52
N LYS A 135 9.05 5.37 -11.12
CA LYS A 135 9.25 5.61 -12.55
C LYS A 135 8.39 4.68 -13.40
N LEU A 136 8.44 3.37 -13.14
CA LEU A 136 7.68 2.37 -13.89
C LEU A 136 6.17 2.60 -13.82
N ILE A 137 5.64 2.92 -12.64
CA ILE A 137 4.22 3.18 -12.42
C ILE A 137 3.77 4.39 -13.23
N LYS A 138 4.54 5.48 -13.24
CA LYS A 138 4.22 6.70 -13.99
C LYS A 138 4.33 6.47 -15.50
N GLU A 139 5.37 5.79 -15.97
CA GLU A 139 5.56 5.45 -17.39
C GLU A 139 4.42 4.55 -17.91
N ALA A 140 3.88 3.68 -17.07
CA ALA A 140 2.71 2.86 -17.39
C ALA A 140 1.38 3.62 -17.32
N GLY A 141 1.38 4.91 -16.92
CA GLY A 141 0.21 5.79 -16.90
C GLY A 141 -0.76 5.52 -15.76
N PHE A 142 -0.28 5.02 -14.61
CA PHE A 142 -1.06 4.96 -13.37
C PHE A 142 -0.91 6.25 -12.55
N VAL A 143 -1.89 6.52 -11.71
CA VAL A 143 -1.77 7.48 -10.63
C VAL A 143 -0.84 6.90 -9.56
N LEU A 144 0.24 7.60 -9.25
CA LEU A 144 1.24 7.19 -8.27
C LEU A 144 0.93 7.78 -6.90
N GLY A 145 0.76 6.92 -5.89
CA GLY A 145 0.71 7.31 -4.50
C GLY A 145 1.99 6.94 -3.75
N HIS A 146 2.49 7.82 -2.88
CA HIS A 146 3.51 7.51 -1.89
C HIS A 146 2.93 7.56 -0.49
N GLN A 147 3.17 6.52 0.31
CA GLN A 147 2.92 6.52 1.74
C GLN A 147 4.25 6.61 2.48
N ILE A 148 4.43 7.65 3.28
CA ILE A 148 5.58 7.85 4.16
C ILE A 148 5.17 7.72 5.62
N MET A 149 6.10 7.28 6.47
CA MET A 149 5.85 6.97 7.87
C MET A 149 6.93 7.62 8.75
N PRO A 150 6.74 8.88 9.16
CA PRO A 150 7.66 9.56 10.05
C PRO A 150 7.76 8.88 11.43
N GLY A 151 8.93 8.97 12.05
CA GLY A 151 9.17 8.46 13.39
C GLY A 151 9.43 6.96 13.47
N LEU A 152 9.94 6.34 12.41
CA LEU A 152 10.40 4.95 12.43
C LEU A 152 11.71 4.79 13.24
N PRO A 153 12.09 3.56 13.68
CA PRO A 153 13.34 3.34 14.38
C PRO A 153 14.57 3.88 13.64
N GLY A 154 15.29 4.79 14.30
CA GLY A 154 16.46 5.47 13.72
C GLY A 154 16.13 6.71 12.90
N ASP A 155 14.88 7.11 12.86
CA ASP A 155 14.42 8.33 12.22
C ASP A 155 14.61 9.56 13.12
N ASN A 156 14.57 10.74 12.53
CA ASN A 156 14.50 12.03 13.20
C ASN A 156 13.90 13.08 12.25
N PHE A 157 13.66 14.27 12.75
CA PHE A 157 13.02 15.33 11.98
C PHE A 157 13.75 15.67 10.67
N GLU A 158 15.08 15.73 10.69
CA GLU A 158 15.90 16.04 9.51
C GLU A 158 15.80 14.96 8.44
N ILE A 159 15.80 13.69 8.85
CA ILE A 159 15.64 12.53 7.96
C ILE A 159 14.23 12.51 7.38
N ASP A 160 13.21 12.80 8.17
CA ASP A 160 11.83 12.89 7.71
C ASP A 160 11.65 13.97 6.63
N ILE A 161 12.22 15.16 6.87
CA ILE A 161 12.19 16.26 5.90
C ILE A 161 12.92 15.88 4.60
N GLU A 162 14.08 15.25 4.68
CA GLU A 162 14.80 14.79 3.50
C GLU A 162 14.04 13.67 2.76
N SER A 163 13.40 12.76 3.48
CA SER A 163 12.53 11.75 2.89
C SER A 163 11.34 12.38 2.16
N ALA A 164 10.73 13.40 2.74
CA ALA A 164 9.64 14.14 2.10
C ALA A 164 10.11 14.84 0.82
N LYS A 165 11.26 15.52 0.84
CA LYS A 165 11.85 16.17 -0.34
C LYS A 165 12.15 15.18 -1.46
N LYS A 166 12.79 14.04 -1.14
CA LYS A 166 13.07 12.98 -2.11
C LYS A 166 11.79 12.39 -2.70
N SER A 167 10.76 12.18 -1.87
CA SER A 167 9.44 11.73 -2.33
C SER A 167 8.82 12.72 -3.32
N ILE A 168 8.80 14.00 -2.99
CA ILE A 168 8.27 15.07 -3.85
C ILE A 168 9.03 15.16 -5.18
N ALA A 169 10.36 14.96 -5.17
CA ALA A 169 11.18 14.96 -6.38
C ALA A 169 10.79 13.87 -7.38
N MET A 170 10.23 12.75 -6.92
CA MET A 170 9.67 11.68 -7.77
C MET A 170 8.28 12.03 -8.33
N LYS A 171 7.71 13.17 -7.92
CA LYS A 171 6.43 13.70 -8.38
C LYS A 171 5.26 12.69 -8.25
N PRO A 172 4.99 12.14 -7.06
CA PRO A 172 3.78 11.36 -6.85
C PRO A 172 2.55 12.25 -7.02
N ASP A 173 1.45 11.68 -7.46
CA ASP A 173 0.16 12.37 -7.60
C ASP A 173 -0.56 12.47 -6.25
N ILE A 174 -0.28 11.52 -5.35
CA ILE A 174 -0.85 11.44 -4.00
C ILE A 174 0.28 11.17 -3.01
N CYS A 175 0.26 11.87 -1.87
CA CYS A 175 1.14 11.58 -0.75
C CYS A 175 0.30 11.41 0.52
N ARG A 176 0.53 10.28 1.24
CA ARG A 176 -0.10 9.99 2.52
C ARG A 176 0.96 9.92 3.61
N ILE A 177 0.72 10.60 4.72
CA ILE A 177 1.62 10.63 5.87
C ILE A 177 0.95 9.85 7.00
N TYR A 178 1.62 8.79 7.44
CA TYR A 178 1.22 7.95 8.56
C TYR A 178 2.28 8.01 9.65
N PRO A 179 2.11 8.80 10.72
CA PRO A 179 3.03 8.75 11.84
C PRO A 179 3.14 7.33 12.39
N SER A 180 4.35 6.89 12.69
CA SER A 180 4.56 5.57 13.27
C SER A 180 3.97 5.51 14.68
N LEU A 181 3.29 4.41 14.98
CA LEU A 181 2.69 4.15 16.29
C LEU A 181 3.23 2.83 16.83
N VAL A 182 3.48 2.80 18.13
CA VAL A 182 3.86 1.55 18.81
C VAL A 182 2.61 0.67 18.94
N ILE A 183 2.56 -0.38 18.13
CA ILE A 183 1.45 -1.33 18.13
C ILE A 183 1.81 -2.51 19.03
N LYS A 184 0.86 -2.95 19.83
CA LYS A 184 1.01 -4.10 20.72
C LYS A 184 1.38 -5.37 19.95
N ASP A 185 2.23 -6.20 20.58
CA ASP A 185 2.74 -7.47 20.02
C ASP A 185 3.55 -7.27 18.72
N THR A 186 4.35 -6.19 18.68
CA THR A 186 5.32 -5.92 17.61
C THR A 186 6.74 -5.83 18.16
N PRO A 187 7.78 -6.10 17.35
CA PRO A 187 9.16 -5.82 17.75
C PRO A 187 9.41 -4.36 18.17
N MET A 188 8.66 -3.43 17.59
CA MET A 188 8.75 -2.01 17.95
C MET A 188 8.22 -1.74 19.37
N GLU A 189 7.21 -2.47 19.84
CA GLU A 189 6.76 -2.41 21.25
C GLU A 189 7.88 -2.87 22.19
N ASP A 190 8.60 -3.94 21.83
CA ASP A 190 9.72 -4.43 22.63
C ASP A 190 10.89 -3.41 22.64
N MET A 191 11.17 -2.76 21.51
CA MET A 191 12.15 -1.67 21.46
C MET A 191 11.75 -0.51 22.37
N TYR A 192 10.48 -0.10 22.33
CA TYR A 192 9.95 0.95 23.20
C TYR A 192 10.07 0.60 24.70
N LYS A 193 9.69 -0.64 25.07
CA LYS A 193 9.79 -1.10 26.50
C LYS A 193 11.22 -1.15 27.00
N ARG A 194 12.20 -1.40 26.15
CA ARG A 194 13.63 -1.39 26.49
C ARG A 194 14.27 -0.01 26.47
N GLY A 195 13.58 1.01 25.96
CA GLY A 195 14.14 2.34 25.76
C GLY A 195 15.02 2.49 24.51
N ASP A 196 14.99 1.51 23.62
CA ASP A 196 15.71 1.55 22.32
C ASP A 196 14.97 2.39 21.26
N TYR A 197 13.73 2.75 21.54
CA TYR A 197 12.84 3.59 20.72
C TYR A 197 12.00 4.50 21.60
N VAL A 198 11.88 5.78 21.25
CA VAL A 198 11.13 6.83 21.97
C VAL A 198 10.06 7.45 21.10
#